data_d133ffcdfff5f2c5da53c9a799950fc4
#
_entry.id   d133ffcdfff5f2c5da53c9a799950fc4
#
_cell.length_a   1.000
_cell.length_b   1.000
_cell.length_c   1.000
_cell.angle_alpha   90.00
_cell.angle_beta   90.00
_cell.angle_gamma   90.00
#
_symmetry.space_group_name_H-M   'P 1'
#
loop_
_entity.id
_entity.type
_entity.pdbx_description
1 polymer ?
#
loop_
_entity_poly.entity_id
_entity_poly.type
_entity_poly.pdbx_seq_one_letter_code
_entity_poly.pdbx_strand_id
1 'polypeptide(L)'
;MGRFNIFQKILLYIAIAVFMTFILLPFFEMFMASLRPLEHLFRSPYQFWSDDMSLQAYSDIWETVPLLGRYIFNSVFLATVTTMLCMSFVIPSAYSYARFSFKGKRISLGLFLGVNMFAGAVLLIPLYKLLRTFGFLNTYAAMFVPGAAFLVPTGIWLLKTYLEKIPIELEESAYIDGASRMYILKRVVLPLAVPGLIVVAVATFIGAYAQQFLFAITFNQKREFMPLPAGIFEFIGYQTVKWNQMMAASLVGIIPVLVIFLFLQKYLVEGLTKGALKQ
;
A
#
# COMPACT_ATOMS: atom_id res chain seq x y z
N MET A 1 10.04 -33.24 0.63
CA MET A 1 10.14 -32.38 -0.59
C MET A 1 10.77 -33.23 -1.68
N GLY A 2 9.99 -33.59 -2.71
CA GLY A 2 10.47 -34.36 -3.86
C GLY A 2 11.58 -33.59 -4.59
N ARG A 3 12.69 -34.26 -4.85
CA ARG A 3 13.78 -33.69 -5.66
C ARG A 3 13.26 -33.50 -7.09
N PHE A 4 13.00 -32.26 -7.46
CA PHE A 4 12.68 -31.91 -8.87
C PHE A 4 13.79 -32.47 -9.77
N ASN A 5 13.36 -33.16 -10.83
CA ASN A 5 14.26 -33.62 -11.87
C ASN A 5 14.85 -32.40 -12.62
N ILE A 6 16.04 -32.54 -13.23
CA ILE A 6 16.71 -31.41 -13.91
C ILE A 6 15.77 -30.73 -14.92
N PHE A 7 15.00 -31.49 -15.68
CA PHE A 7 14.00 -30.95 -16.61
C PHE A 7 12.94 -30.10 -15.93
N GLN A 8 12.41 -30.54 -14.77
CA GLN A 8 11.42 -29.78 -13.99
C GLN A 8 12.00 -28.47 -13.44
N LYS A 9 13.28 -28.47 -13.03
CA LYS A 9 13.98 -27.25 -12.60
C LYS A 9 14.12 -26.24 -13.75
N ILE A 10 14.55 -26.72 -14.92
CA ILE A 10 14.68 -25.87 -16.12
C ILE A 10 13.31 -25.26 -16.49
N LEU A 11 12.27 -26.07 -16.54
CA LEU A 11 10.91 -25.59 -16.81
C LEU A 11 10.44 -24.56 -15.79
N LEU A 12 10.73 -24.79 -14.51
CA LEU A 12 10.41 -23.86 -13.43
C LEU A 12 11.13 -22.53 -13.60
N TYR A 13 12.45 -22.54 -13.88
CA TYR A 13 13.21 -21.32 -14.11
C TYR A 13 12.74 -20.53 -15.33
N ILE A 14 12.41 -21.23 -16.43
CA ILE A 14 11.83 -20.60 -17.62
C ILE A 14 10.49 -19.96 -17.28
N ALA A 15 9.60 -20.67 -16.57
CA ALA A 15 8.31 -20.13 -16.15
C ALA A 15 8.47 -18.88 -15.26
N ILE A 16 9.40 -18.91 -14.30
CA ILE A 16 9.73 -17.76 -13.45
C ILE A 16 10.26 -16.60 -14.29
N ALA A 17 11.19 -16.86 -15.23
CA ALA A 17 11.77 -15.83 -16.08
C ALA A 17 10.69 -15.16 -16.96
N VAL A 18 9.83 -15.94 -17.59
CA VAL A 18 8.71 -15.43 -18.41
C VAL A 18 7.76 -14.59 -17.56
N PHE A 19 7.40 -15.07 -16.38
CA PHE A 19 6.51 -14.36 -15.45
C PHE A 19 7.12 -13.04 -14.97
N MET A 20 8.40 -13.06 -14.58
CA MET A 20 9.13 -11.85 -14.18
C MET A 20 9.26 -10.85 -15.33
N THR A 21 9.57 -11.31 -16.53
CA THR A 21 9.62 -10.45 -17.72
C THR A 21 8.27 -9.79 -17.97
N PHE A 22 7.18 -10.55 -17.91
CA PHE A 22 5.82 -10.03 -18.11
C PHE A 22 5.46 -8.94 -17.07
N ILE A 23 5.82 -9.14 -15.79
CA ILE A 23 5.58 -8.14 -14.73
C ILE A 23 6.46 -6.91 -14.89
N LEU A 24 7.73 -7.08 -15.26
CA LEU A 24 8.70 -5.97 -15.33
C LEU A 24 8.59 -5.17 -16.64
N LEU A 25 8.03 -5.75 -17.69
CA LEU A 25 7.91 -5.12 -19.01
C LEU A 25 7.24 -3.73 -18.98
N PRO A 26 6.10 -3.53 -18.27
CA PRO A 26 5.47 -2.21 -18.19
C PRO A 26 6.37 -1.16 -17.50
N PHE A 27 7.10 -1.57 -16.46
CA PHE A 27 8.03 -0.67 -15.75
C PHE A 27 9.25 -0.33 -16.62
N PHE A 28 9.74 -1.31 -17.36
CA PHE A 28 10.80 -1.10 -18.33
C PHE A 28 10.37 -0.12 -19.43
N GLU A 29 9.16 -0.30 -19.98
CA GLU A 29 8.62 0.64 -20.97
C GLU A 29 8.40 2.04 -20.40
N MET A 30 7.89 2.14 -19.16
CA MET A 30 7.76 3.42 -18.47
C MET A 30 9.11 4.12 -18.32
N PHE A 31 10.18 3.37 -18.01
CA PHE A 31 11.55 3.90 -17.95
C PHE A 31 12.05 4.34 -19.32
N MET A 32 11.88 3.51 -20.36
CA MET A 32 12.26 3.88 -21.73
C MET A 32 11.49 5.10 -22.21
N ALA A 33 10.19 5.18 -21.95
CA ALA A 33 9.35 6.33 -22.32
C ALA A 33 9.77 7.61 -21.60
N SER A 34 10.28 7.53 -20.37
CA SER A 34 10.79 8.70 -19.65
C SER A 34 12.06 9.28 -20.23
N LEU A 35 12.85 8.47 -20.96
CA LEU A 35 14.10 8.92 -21.60
C LEU A 35 13.91 9.49 -23.00
N ARG A 36 12.80 9.15 -23.67
CA ARG A 36 12.54 9.57 -25.05
C ARG A 36 11.94 10.97 -25.13
N PRO A 37 12.29 11.75 -26.15
CA PRO A 37 11.56 12.98 -26.49
C PRO A 37 10.07 12.69 -26.73
N LEU A 38 9.20 13.63 -26.36
CA LEU A 38 7.75 13.48 -26.49
C LEU A 38 7.32 13.14 -27.92
N GLU A 39 7.96 13.73 -28.91
CA GLU A 39 7.67 13.53 -30.33
C GLU A 39 7.95 12.10 -30.80
N HIS A 40 8.87 11.38 -30.14
CA HIS A 40 9.27 10.02 -30.52
C HIS A 40 8.39 8.95 -29.88
N LEU A 41 7.62 9.28 -28.83
CA LEU A 41 6.77 8.31 -28.14
C LEU A 41 5.64 7.76 -29.02
N PHE A 42 5.19 8.54 -30.00
CA PHE A 42 4.04 8.18 -30.86
C PHE A 42 4.44 8.00 -32.33
N ARG A 43 5.74 7.91 -32.65
CA ARG A 43 6.20 7.64 -34.03
C ARG A 43 5.89 6.21 -34.44
N SER A 44 5.56 6.04 -35.73
CA SER A 44 5.40 4.74 -36.37
C SER A 44 6.45 4.62 -37.50
N PRO A 45 7.23 3.54 -37.56
CA PRO A 45 7.24 2.36 -36.68
C PRO A 45 7.80 2.68 -35.29
N TYR A 46 7.34 1.92 -34.27
CA TYR A 46 7.79 2.07 -32.90
C TYR A 46 9.29 1.75 -32.76
N GLN A 47 10.03 2.65 -32.13
CA GLN A 47 11.47 2.50 -31.89
C GLN A 47 11.75 2.42 -30.39
N PHE A 48 12.28 1.30 -29.94
CA PHE A 48 12.70 1.14 -28.54
C PHE A 48 13.88 2.04 -28.17
N TRP A 49 14.81 2.23 -29.09
CA TRP A 49 16.02 3.03 -28.93
C TRP A 49 15.96 4.22 -29.88
N SER A 50 16.32 5.40 -29.38
CA SER A 50 16.49 6.62 -30.14
C SER A 50 17.82 7.26 -29.76
N ASP A 51 18.53 7.83 -30.71
CA ASP A 51 19.80 8.52 -30.46
C ASP A 51 19.60 9.77 -29.58
N ASP A 52 18.38 10.28 -29.50
CA ASP A 52 18.00 11.47 -28.73
C ASP A 52 17.53 11.16 -27.30
N MET A 53 17.79 9.95 -26.78
CA MET A 53 17.44 9.60 -25.38
C MET A 53 18.23 10.44 -24.40
N SER A 54 17.55 11.04 -23.42
CA SER A 54 18.19 11.89 -22.41
C SER A 54 17.48 11.80 -21.05
N LEU A 55 18.18 12.21 -20.00
CA LEU A 55 17.62 12.34 -18.66
C LEU A 55 16.92 13.69 -18.44
N GLN A 56 16.74 14.49 -19.50
CA GLN A 56 16.19 15.84 -19.40
C GLN A 56 14.81 15.87 -18.76
N ALA A 57 13.95 14.87 -19.03
CA ALA A 57 12.63 14.79 -18.42
C ALA A 57 12.70 14.78 -16.89
N TYR A 58 13.77 14.20 -16.30
CA TYR A 58 13.94 14.16 -14.83
C TYR A 58 14.33 15.51 -14.21
N SER A 59 14.94 16.41 -14.97
CA SER A 59 15.13 17.80 -14.56
C SER A 59 13.88 18.64 -14.78
N ASP A 60 13.23 18.48 -15.93
CA ASP A 60 12.10 19.28 -16.35
C ASP A 60 10.84 19.07 -15.49
N ILE A 61 10.68 17.89 -14.86
CA ILE A 61 9.53 17.61 -13.98
C ILE A 61 9.40 18.61 -12.83
N TRP A 62 10.51 19.12 -12.31
CA TRP A 62 10.53 20.06 -11.18
C TRP A 62 10.15 21.48 -11.61
N GLU A 63 10.45 21.85 -12.85
CA GLU A 63 10.06 23.12 -13.43
C GLU A 63 8.59 23.08 -13.90
N THR A 64 8.17 21.98 -14.52
CA THR A 64 6.80 21.80 -15.02
C THR A 64 5.79 21.74 -13.90
N VAL A 65 6.12 21.01 -12.81
CA VAL A 65 5.28 20.88 -11.62
C VAL A 65 6.10 21.26 -10.38
N PRO A 66 6.17 22.54 -10.02
CA PRO A 66 6.99 23.01 -8.89
C PRO A 66 6.60 22.39 -7.54
N LEU A 67 5.37 21.91 -7.40
CA LEU A 67 4.88 21.25 -6.19
C LEU A 67 5.14 19.73 -6.15
N LEU A 68 5.82 19.16 -7.15
CA LEU A 68 6.02 17.72 -7.27
C LEU A 68 6.65 17.10 -6.00
N GLY A 69 7.69 17.74 -5.45
CA GLY A 69 8.33 17.30 -4.21
C GLY A 69 7.36 17.26 -3.03
N ARG A 70 6.45 18.24 -2.96
CA ARG A 70 5.39 18.28 -1.95
C ARG A 70 4.37 17.16 -2.16
N TYR A 71 4.01 16.84 -3.38
CA TYR A 71 3.10 15.75 -3.71
C TYR A 71 3.67 14.39 -3.32
N ILE A 72 4.96 14.16 -3.57
CA ILE A 72 5.67 12.95 -3.12
C ILE A 72 5.67 12.88 -1.58
N PHE A 73 6.04 13.98 -0.91
CA PHE A 73 5.99 14.04 0.56
C PHE A 73 4.58 13.79 1.09
N ASN A 74 3.57 14.43 0.52
CA ASN A 74 2.17 14.25 0.92
C ASN A 74 1.73 12.77 0.80
N SER A 75 2.14 12.09 -0.28
CA SER A 75 1.82 10.68 -0.46
C SER A 75 2.41 9.80 0.64
N VAL A 76 3.69 10.00 0.98
CA VAL A 76 4.35 9.25 2.07
C VAL A 76 3.73 9.60 3.41
N PHE A 77 3.48 10.88 3.66
CA PHE A 77 2.85 11.37 4.89
C PHE A 77 1.45 10.78 5.07
N LEU A 78 0.59 10.88 4.06
CA LEU A 78 -0.77 10.33 4.09
C LEU A 78 -0.76 8.81 4.30
N ALA A 79 0.08 8.08 3.59
CA ALA A 79 0.19 6.63 3.75
C ALA A 79 0.65 6.27 5.17
N THR A 80 1.61 7.00 5.72
CA THR A 80 2.12 6.79 7.08
C THR A 80 1.03 7.06 8.13
N VAL A 81 0.37 8.21 8.05
CA VAL A 81 -0.69 8.58 9.01
C VAL A 81 -1.89 7.64 8.91
N THR A 82 -2.29 7.28 7.68
CA THR A 82 -3.34 6.28 7.44
C THR A 82 -2.98 4.94 8.08
N THR A 83 -1.73 4.49 7.92
CA THR A 83 -1.25 3.24 8.52
C THR A 83 -1.26 3.30 10.04
N MET A 84 -0.75 4.37 10.63
CA MET A 84 -0.76 4.55 12.09
C MET A 84 -2.19 4.55 12.65
N LEU A 85 -3.08 5.29 12.01
CA LEU A 85 -4.50 5.33 12.39
C LEU A 85 -5.15 3.95 12.24
N CYS A 86 -4.94 3.28 11.12
CA CYS A 86 -5.43 1.93 10.86
C CYS A 86 -4.94 0.95 11.93
N MET A 87 -3.63 0.92 12.21
CA MET A 87 -3.03 0.01 13.19
C MET A 87 -3.54 0.26 14.61
N SER A 88 -3.86 1.50 14.97
CA SER A 88 -4.44 1.81 16.28
C SER A 88 -5.79 1.14 16.52
N PHE A 89 -6.57 0.91 15.47
CA PHE A 89 -7.84 0.15 15.53
C PHE A 89 -7.64 -1.35 15.29
N VAL A 90 -6.74 -1.70 14.38
CA VAL A 90 -6.49 -3.10 13.99
C VAL A 90 -5.95 -3.92 15.16
N ILE A 91 -4.97 -3.39 15.90
CA ILE A 91 -4.30 -4.13 16.99
C ILE A 91 -5.30 -4.59 18.07
N PRO A 92 -6.07 -3.71 18.72
CA PRO A 92 -7.00 -4.12 19.77
C PRO A 92 -8.15 -4.96 19.21
N SER A 93 -8.63 -4.64 18.01
CA SER A 93 -9.72 -5.40 17.39
C SER A 93 -9.28 -6.81 17.04
N ALA A 94 -8.14 -6.98 16.36
CA ALA A 94 -7.61 -8.30 15.98
C ALA A 94 -7.33 -9.16 17.21
N TYR A 95 -6.81 -8.57 18.30
CA TYR A 95 -6.61 -9.27 19.57
C TYR A 95 -7.95 -9.74 20.16
N SER A 96 -8.97 -8.87 20.16
CA SER A 96 -10.30 -9.23 20.61
C SER A 96 -10.92 -10.36 19.78
N TYR A 97 -10.79 -10.29 18.46
CA TYR A 97 -11.24 -11.34 17.55
C TYR A 97 -10.42 -12.64 17.66
N ALA A 98 -9.15 -12.59 18.03
CA ALA A 98 -8.33 -13.79 18.18
C ALA A 98 -8.61 -14.52 19.51
N ARG A 99 -8.83 -13.79 20.60
CA ARG A 99 -8.82 -14.34 21.97
C ARG A 99 -10.17 -14.44 22.66
N PHE A 100 -11.13 -13.59 22.30
CA PHE A 100 -12.43 -13.61 22.99
C PHE A 100 -13.51 -14.30 22.16
N SER A 101 -14.40 -14.99 22.86
CA SER A 101 -15.66 -15.48 22.33
C SER A 101 -16.77 -14.51 22.71
N PHE A 102 -17.45 -13.92 21.74
CA PHE A 102 -18.59 -13.03 21.98
C PHE A 102 -19.68 -13.27 20.95
N LYS A 103 -20.94 -12.95 21.33
CA LYS A 103 -22.10 -13.09 20.45
C LYS A 103 -21.93 -12.19 19.22
N GLY A 104 -22.12 -12.72 18.02
CA GLY A 104 -21.99 -11.96 16.78
C GLY A 104 -20.57 -11.84 16.20
N LYS A 105 -19.54 -12.45 16.82
CA LYS A 105 -18.14 -12.44 16.35
C LYS A 105 -18.01 -12.79 14.86
N ARG A 106 -18.65 -13.87 14.42
CA ARG A 106 -18.59 -14.33 13.01
C ARG A 106 -19.32 -13.39 12.07
N ILE A 107 -20.49 -12.87 12.50
CA ILE A 107 -21.30 -11.95 11.70
C ILE A 107 -20.58 -10.62 11.55
N SER A 108 -20.06 -10.04 12.64
CA SER A 108 -19.34 -8.75 12.59
C SER A 108 -18.07 -8.82 11.74
N LEU A 109 -17.29 -9.91 11.82
CA LEU A 109 -16.13 -10.10 10.95
C LEU A 109 -16.55 -10.23 9.48
N GLY A 110 -17.64 -10.96 9.21
CA GLY A 110 -18.21 -11.07 7.86
C GLY A 110 -18.68 -9.72 7.30
N LEU A 111 -19.34 -8.90 8.13
CA LEU A 111 -19.77 -7.55 7.74
C LEU A 111 -18.56 -6.64 7.46
N PHE A 112 -17.52 -6.68 8.29
CA PHE A 112 -16.29 -5.92 8.04
C PHE A 112 -15.65 -6.28 6.70
N LEU A 113 -15.55 -7.56 6.38
CA LEU A 113 -15.03 -8.01 5.09
C LEU A 113 -15.97 -7.66 3.94
N GLY A 114 -17.30 -7.71 4.19
CA GLY A 114 -18.33 -7.33 3.23
C GLY A 114 -18.23 -5.87 2.77
N VAL A 115 -17.78 -4.95 3.63
CA VAL A 115 -17.55 -3.54 3.26
C VAL A 115 -16.56 -3.42 2.10
N ASN A 116 -15.54 -4.28 2.06
CA ASN A 116 -14.55 -4.27 0.97
C ASN A 116 -15.11 -4.78 -0.38
N MET A 117 -16.30 -5.40 -0.40
CA MET A 117 -16.96 -5.82 -1.63
C MET A 117 -17.68 -4.65 -2.34
N PHE A 118 -17.92 -3.55 -1.63
CA PHE A 118 -18.46 -2.37 -2.26
C PHE A 118 -17.36 -1.63 -3.03
N ALA A 119 -17.64 -1.29 -4.27
CA ALA A 119 -16.73 -0.43 -5.03
C ALA A 119 -16.58 0.91 -4.30
N GLY A 120 -15.35 1.28 -3.93
CA GLY A 120 -15.06 2.50 -3.17
C GLY A 120 -15.67 3.76 -3.81
N ALA A 121 -15.77 3.79 -5.14
CA ALA A 121 -16.38 4.88 -5.89
C ALA A 121 -17.86 5.14 -5.54
N VAL A 122 -18.64 4.10 -5.19
CA VAL A 122 -20.06 4.25 -4.81
C VAL A 122 -20.22 5.00 -3.50
N LEU A 123 -19.24 4.85 -2.61
CA LEU A 123 -19.27 5.47 -1.29
C LEU A 123 -18.73 6.91 -1.28
N LEU A 124 -18.17 7.42 -2.39
CA LEU A 124 -17.60 8.77 -2.45
C LEU A 124 -18.63 9.87 -2.14
N ILE A 125 -19.85 9.75 -2.67
CA ILE A 125 -20.90 10.76 -2.46
C ILE A 125 -21.33 10.84 -0.98
N PRO A 126 -21.70 9.73 -0.30
CA PRO A 126 -22.03 9.78 1.13
C PRO A 126 -20.84 10.19 2.00
N LEU A 127 -19.63 9.77 1.66
CA LEU A 127 -18.42 10.20 2.36
C LEU A 127 -18.15 11.70 2.20
N TYR A 128 -18.33 12.25 1.00
CA TYR A 128 -18.22 13.69 0.77
C TYR A 128 -19.16 14.48 1.68
N LYS A 129 -20.43 14.08 1.78
CA LYS A 129 -21.41 14.72 2.66
C LYS A 129 -20.98 14.65 4.12
N LEU A 130 -20.51 13.47 4.57
CA LEU A 130 -20.03 13.26 5.93
C LEU A 130 -18.82 14.15 6.24
N LEU A 131 -17.79 14.12 5.40
CA LEU A 131 -16.57 14.93 5.56
C LEU A 131 -16.86 16.43 5.52
N ARG A 132 -17.83 16.86 4.70
CA ARG A 132 -18.31 18.25 4.66
C ARG A 132 -18.95 18.65 5.98
N THR A 133 -19.79 17.79 6.56
CA THR A 133 -20.46 18.06 7.85
C THR A 133 -19.45 18.21 8.98
N PHE A 134 -18.36 17.42 8.97
CA PHE A 134 -17.29 17.53 9.95
C PHE A 134 -16.24 18.61 9.66
N GLY A 135 -16.36 19.32 8.53
CA GLY A 135 -15.39 20.35 8.14
C GLY A 135 -14.02 19.82 7.70
N PHE A 136 -13.93 18.55 7.29
CA PHE A 136 -12.66 17.90 6.90
C PHE A 136 -12.27 18.13 5.43
N LEU A 137 -13.20 18.61 4.57
CA LEU A 137 -12.88 18.86 3.17
C LEU A 137 -11.67 19.80 3.02
N ASN A 138 -10.86 19.56 2.00
CA ASN A 138 -9.64 20.31 1.72
C ASN A 138 -8.59 20.27 2.85
N THR A 139 -8.51 19.13 3.55
CA THR A 139 -7.48 18.84 4.55
C THR A 139 -6.92 17.44 4.34
N TYR A 140 -5.79 17.13 4.96
CA TYR A 140 -5.25 15.77 4.97
C TYR A 140 -6.23 14.76 5.59
N ALA A 141 -7.04 15.18 6.58
CA ALA A 141 -8.01 14.31 7.25
C ALA A 141 -9.06 13.74 6.29
N ALA A 142 -9.44 14.51 5.26
CA ALA A 142 -10.38 14.04 4.24
C ALA A 142 -9.86 12.82 3.47
N MET A 143 -8.56 12.58 3.46
CA MET A 143 -7.93 11.48 2.74
C MET A 143 -7.55 10.33 3.68
N PHE A 144 -6.89 10.60 4.81
CA PHE A 144 -6.41 9.52 5.67
C PHE A 144 -7.50 8.87 6.53
N VAL A 145 -8.57 9.60 6.91
CA VAL A 145 -9.66 9.02 7.71
C VAL A 145 -10.44 7.96 6.94
N PRO A 146 -11.00 8.25 5.73
CA PRO A 146 -11.63 7.22 4.93
C PRO A 146 -10.65 6.14 4.49
N GLY A 147 -9.40 6.50 4.15
CA GLY A 147 -8.36 5.54 3.82
C GLY A 147 -8.15 4.49 4.92
N ALA A 148 -8.04 4.92 6.17
CA ALA A 148 -7.93 4.00 7.31
C ALA A 148 -9.20 3.15 7.46
N ALA A 149 -10.38 3.74 7.34
CA ALA A 149 -11.65 3.03 7.49
C ALA A 149 -11.79 1.85 6.51
N PHE A 150 -11.37 2.03 5.25
CA PHE A 150 -11.38 0.95 4.26
C PHE A 150 -10.33 -0.13 4.48
N LEU A 151 -9.19 0.21 5.10
CA LEU A 151 -8.09 -0.74 5.31
C LEU A 151 -8.20 -1.52 6.63
N VAL A 152 -8.90 -0.97 7.64
CA VAL A 152 -9.10 -1.61 8.95
C VAL A 152 -9.66 -3.04 8.85
N PRO A 153 -10.72 -3.34 8.07
CA PRO A 153 -11.27 -4.69 7.99
C PRO A 153 -10.25 -5.75 7.56
N THR A 154 -9.49 -5.45 6.51
CA THR A 154 -8.44 -6.34 5.99
C THR A 154 -7.30 -6.49 6.99
N GLY A 155 -6.90 -5.37 7.63
CA GLY A 155 -5.88 -5.38 8.68
C GLY A 155 -6.27 -6.26 9.86
N ILE A 156 -7.53 -6.16 10.34
CA ILE A 156 -8.06 -7.00 11.43
C ILE A 156 -7.98 -8.48 11.04
N TRP A 157 -8.43 -8.83 9.85
CA TRP A 157 -8.42 -10.21 9.40
C TRP A 157 -7.01 -10.79 9.31
N LEU A 158 -6.08 -10.05 8.73
CA LEU A 158 -4.68 -10.47 8.60
C LEU A 158 -4.02 -10.62 9.97
N LEU A 159 -4.12 -9.62 10.83
CA LEU A 159 -3.48 -9.67 12.15
C LEU A 159 -4.11 -10.73 13.04
N LYS A 160 -5.44 -10.88 13.03
CA LYS A 160 -6.14 -11.94 13.74
C LYS A 160 -5.58 -13.31 13.38
N THR A 161 -5.46 -13.62 12.08
CA THR A 161 -4.93 -14.90 11.59
C THR A 161 -3.50 -15.16 12.08
N TYR A 162 -2.72 -14.10 12.27
CA TYR A 162 -1.38 -14.18 12.82
C TYR A 162 -1.39 -14.42 14.33
N LEU A 163 -2.23 -13.69 15.06
CA LEU A 163 -2.35 -13.82 16.52
C LEU A 163 -2.87 -15.22 16.94
N GLU A 164 -3.75 -15.84 16.15
CA GLU A 164 -4.26 -17.19 16.41
C GLU A 164 -3.17 -18.28 16.39
N LYS A 165 -2.01 -18.00 15.76
CA LYS A 165 -0.86 -18.92 15.74
C LYS A 165 0.02 -18.84 17.00
N ILE A 166 -0.15 -17.80 17.81
CA ILE A 166 0.59 -17.62 19.07
C ILE A 166 -0.10 -18.48 20.13
N PRO A 167 0.63 -19.39 20.81
CA PRO A 167 0.05 -20.26 21.86
C PRO A 167 -0.61 -19.45 22.95
N ILE A 168 -1.85 -19.85 23.33
CA ILE A 168 -2.64 -19.14 24.34
C ILE A 168 -2.06 -19.35 25.73
N GLU A 169 -1.36 -20.45 25.96
CA GLU A 169 -0.74 -20.85 27.23
C GLU A 169 0.24 -19.80 27.76
N LEU A 170 0.87 -19.01 26.86
CA LEU A 170 1.75 -17.91 27.24
C LEU A 170 1.00 -16.75 27.90
N GLU A 171 -0.24 -16.51 27.46
CA GLU A 171 -1.11 -15.50 28.03
C GLU A 171 -1.73 -15.97 29.34
N GLU A 172 -2.12 -17.26 29.41
CA GLU A 172 -2.67 -17.89 30.62
C GLU A 172 -1.65 -17.92 31.75
N SER A 173 -0.40 -18.26 31.46
CA SER A 173 0.69 -18.23 32.45
C SER A 173 0.86 -16.81 33.03
N ALA A 174 0.92 -15.79 32.16
CA ALA A 174 1.04 -14.40 32.62
C ALA A 174 -0.22 -13.93 33.40
N TYR A 175 -1.41 -14.48 33.07
CA TYR A 175 -2.63 -14.19 33.79
C TYR A 175 -2.63 -14.78 35.20
N ILE A 176 -2.10 -15.99 35.38
CA ILE A 176 -1.91 -16.67 36.67
C ILE A 176 -0.94 -15.85 37.55
N ASP A 177 0.11 -15.26 36.93
CA ASP A 177 1.05 -14.35 37.61
C ASP A 177 0.43 -12.97 37.98
N GLY A 178 -0.86 -12.76 37.72
CA GLY A 178 -1.59 -11.54 38.09
C GLY A 178 -1.50 -10.41 37.06
N ALA A 179 -0.97 -10.67 35.86
CA ALA A 179 -0.88 -9.64 34.82
C ALA A 179 -2.27 -9.23 34.29
N SER A 180 -2.49 -7.94 34.12
CA SER A 180 -3.70 -7.43 33.48
C SER A 180 -3.71 -7.74 31.98
N ARG A 181 -4.89 -7.81 31.36
CA ARG A 181 -5.03 -8.07 29.91
C ARG A 181 -4.28 -7.07 29.03
N MET A 182 -4.26 -5.81 29.42
CA MET A 182 -3.52 -4.78 28.68
C MET A 182 -2.00 -4.97 28.82
N TYR A 183 -1.54 -5.44 29.98
CA TYR A 183 -0.14 -5.79 30.21
C TYR A 183 0.25 -6.99 29.34
N ILE A 184 -0.58 -8.05 29.33
CA ILE A 184 -0.39 -9.25 28.51
C ILE A 184 -0.31 -8.85 27.03
N LEU A 185 -1.27 -8.06 26.53
CA LEU A 185 -1.23 -7.58 25.16
C LEU A 185 0.09 -6.87 24.85
N LYS A 186 0.49 -5.89 25.67
CA LYS A 186 1.65 -5.04 25.39
C LYS A 186 3.00 -5.74 25.60
N ARG A 187 3.10 -6.60 26.61
CA ARG A 187 4.39 -7.17 27.05
C ARG A 187 4.59 -8.63 26.63
N VAL A 188 3.53 -9.35 26.30
CA VAL A 188 3.63 -10.76 25.88
C VAL A 188 3.26 -10.90 24.41
N VAL A 189 2.05 -10.48 24.03
CA VAL A 189 1.50 -10.75 22.69
C VAL A 189 2.15 -9.88 21.61
N LEU A 190 2.20 -8.55 21.79
CA LEU A 190 2.75 -7.66 20.78
C LEU A 190 4.22 -7.93 20.43
N PRO A 191 5.14 -8.19 21.40
CA PRO A 191 6.51 -8.56 21.07
C PRO A 191 6.63 -9.83 20.23
N LEU A 192 5.80 -10.84 20.52
CA LEU A 192 5.75 -12.09 19.75
C LEU A 192 5.09 -11.90 18.37
N ALA A 193 4.17 -10.93 18.28
CA ALA A 193 3.45 -10.61 17.05
C ALA A 193 4.19 -9.63 16.13
N VAL A 194 5.38 -9.12 16.51
CA VAL A 194 6.13 -8.11 15.71
C VAL A 194 6.24 -8.47 14.23
N PRO A 195 6.58 -9.71 13.82
CA PRO A 195 6.63 -10.02 12.39
C PRO A 195 5.28 -9.87 11.71
N GLY A 196 4.18 -10.30 12.36
CA GLY A 196 2.82 -10.13 11.85
C GLY A 196 2.37 -8.66 11.81
N LEU A 197 2.72 -7.88 12.82
CA LEU A 197 2.45 -6.44 12.85
C LEU A 197 3.13 -5.72 11.69
N ILE A 198 4.38 -6.06 11.38
CA ILE A 198 5.12 -5.47 10.27
C ILE A 198 4.46 -5.84 8.93
N VAL A 199 4.07 -7.11 8.74
CA VAL A 199 3.37 -7.56 7.53
C VAL A 199 2.08 -6.75 7.32
N VAL A 200 1.26 -6.59 8.36
CA VAL A 200 0.00 -5.84 8.28
C VAL A 200 0.26 -4.35 8.07
N ALA A 201 1.23 -3.77 8.75
CA ALA A 201 1.59 -2.36 8.59
C ALA A 201 2.08 -2.04 7.17
N VAL A 202 2.93 -2.91 6.58
CA VAL A 202 3.40 -2.76 5.19
C VAL A 202 2.25 -2.90 4.20
N ALA A 203 1.40 -3.92 4.36
CA ALA A 203 0.25 -4.12 3.49
C ALA A 203 -0.71 -2.90 3.55
N THR A 204 -0.94 -2.37 4.76
CA THR A 204 -1.76 -1.17 4.98
C THR A 204 -1.11 0.06 4.35
N PHE A 205 0.21 0.24 4.49
CA PHE A 205 0.94 1.36 3.91
C PHE A 205 0.86 1.35 2.37
N ILE A 206 1.11 0.20 1.75
CA ILE A 206 1.01 0.04 0.29
C ILE A 206 -0.42 0.31 -0.17
N GLY A 207 -1.42 -0.26 0.51
CA GLY A 207 -2.83 -0.01 0.22
C GLY A 207 -3.22 1.46 0.37
N ALA A 208 -2.77 2.12 1.43
CA ALA A 208 -2.99 3.54 1.66
C ALA A 208 -2.34 4.40 0.57
N TYR A 209 -1.11 4.09 0.18
CA TYR A 209 -0.41 4.80 -0.90
C TYR A 209 -1.13 4.67 -2.25
N ALA A 210 -1.63 3.48 -2.57
CA ALA A 210 -2.32 3.21 -3.83
C ALA A 210 -3.71 3.87 -3.93
N GLN A 211 -4.44 4.00 -2.81
CA GLN A 211 -5.83 4.49 -2.81
C GLN A 211 -5.97 6.01 -2.77
N GLN A 212 -4.89 6.77 -2.65
CA GLN A 212 -4.91 8.23 -2.44
C GLN A 212 -5.60 9.01 -3.58
N PHE A 213 -5.54 8.53 -4.81
CA PHE A 213 -6.04 9.22 -5.98
C PHE A 213 -7.51 9.61 -5.86
N LEU A 214 -8.39 8.61 -5.63
CA LEU A 214 -9.85 8.83 -5.58
C LEU A 214 -10.26 9.81 -4.47
N PHE A 215 -9.65 9.70 -3.31
CA PHE A 215 -9.95 10.58 -2.19
C PHE A 215 -9.43 12.00 -2.42
N ALA A 216 -8.25 12.12 -3.03
CA ALA A 216 -7.65 13.41 -3.32
C ALA A 216 -8.49 14.21 -4.33
N ILE A 217 -8.88 13.62 -5.45
CA ILE A 217 -9.65 14.32 -6.48
C ILE A 217 -11.10 14.62 -6.06
N THR A 218 -11.65 13.83 -5.10
CA THR A 218 -13.03 13.99 -4.65
C THR A 218 -13.14 14.94 -3.46
N PHE A 219 -12.22 14.89 -2.51
CA PHE A 219 -12.36 15.57 -1.22
C PHE A 219 -11.40 16.75 -1.04
N ASN A 220 -10.45 16.93 -1.96
CA ASN A 220 -9.44 17.96 -1.85
C ASN A 220 -9.31 18.75 -3.16
N GLN A 221 -9.49 20.09 -3.07
CA GLN A 221 -9.31 21.02 -4.18
C GLN A 221 -8.03 21.85 -4.04
N LYS A 222 -7.34 21.77 -2.89
CA LYS A 222 -6.13 22.54 -2.61
C LYS A 222 -4.90 21.76 -3.07
N ARG A 223 -4.14 22.36 -3.98
CA ARG A 223 -2.91 21.77 -4.53
C ARG A 223 -1.89 21.43 -3.44
N GLU A 224 -1.80 22.24 -2.40
CA GLU A 224 -0.84 22.03 -1.30
C GLU A 224 -1.01 20.73 -0.52
N PHE A 225 -2.21 20.12 -0.52
CA PHE A 225 -2.51 18.83 0.16
C PHE A 225 -2.56 17.66 -0.82
N MET A 226 -2.34 17.90 -2.10
CA MET A 226 -2.47 16.89 -3.14
C MET A 226 -1.37 15.83 -3.03
N PRO A 227 -1.70 14.53 -3.05
CA PRO A 227 -0.73 13.46 -3.15
C PRO A 227 -0.27 13.25 -4.60
N LEU A 228 0.84 12.54 -4.78
CA LEU A 228 1.45 12.31 -6.07
C LEU A 228 0.51 11.71 -7.13
N PRO A 229 -0.32 10.66 -6.84
CA PRO A 229 -1.20 10.09 -7.86
C PRO A 229 -2.20 11.10 -8.47
N ALA A 230 -2.59 12.10 -7.70
CA ALA A 230 -3.42 13.21 -8.20
C ALA A 230 -2.56 14.31 -8.86
N GLY A 231 -1.39 14.61 -8.28
CA GLY A 231 -0.47 15.61 -8.81
C GLY A 231 0.13 15.27 -10.17
N ILE A 232 0.26 13.99 -10.51
CA ILE A 232 0.74 13.53 -11.82
C ILE A 232 -0.15 14.06 -12.97
N PHE A 233 -1.44 14.29 -12.72
CA PHE A 233 -2.34 14.86 -13.73
C PHE A 233 -2.02 16.31 -14.11
N GLU A 234 -1.16 17.00 -13.38
CA GLU A 234 -0.68 18.34 -13.76
C GLU A 234 0.27 18.34 -14.98
N PHE A 235 0.79 17.16 -15.37
CA PHE A 235 1.53 17.01 -16.64
C PHE A 235 0.58 16.96 -17.86
N ILE A 236 -0.73 16.91 -17.65
CA ILE A 236 -1.74 17.01 -18.71
C ILE A 236 -2.00 18.51 -18.93
N GLY A 237 -1.33 19.08 -19.91
CA GLY A 237 -1.55 20.46 -20.33
C GLY A 237 -2.82 20.61 -21.19
N TYR A 238 -3.18 21.86 -21.49
CA TYR A 238 -4.39 22.16 -22.27
C TYR A 238 -4.35 21.63 -23.71
N GLN A 239 -3.17 21.61 -24.33
CA GLN A 239 -2.99 21.18 -25.73
C GLN A 239 -2.21 19.88 -25.87
N THR A 240 -1.35 19.56 -24.91
CA THR A 240 -0.45 18.41 -24.99
C THR A 240 -0.30 17.74 -23.65
N VAL A 241 -0.13 16.42 -23.66
CA VAL A 241 0.24 15.63 -22.48
C VAL A 241 1.74 15.39 -22.51
N LYS A 242 2.44 15.78 -21.46
CA LYS A 242 3.89 15.58 -21.34
C LYS A 242 4.18 14.16 -20.82
N TRP A 243 3.95 13.16 -21.68
CA TRP A 243 4.04 11.74 -21.31
C TRP A 243 5.41 11.34 -20.76
N ASN A 244 6.51 11.79 -21.37
CA ASN A 244 7.85 11.47 -20.89
C ASN A 244 8.10 12.00 -19.47
N GLN A 245 7.68 13.23 -19.19
CA GLN A 245 7.79 13.81 -17.86
C GLN A 245 6.84 13.11 -16.86
N MET A 246 5.63 12.76 -17.29
CA MET A 246 4.68 12.00 -16.47
C MET A 246 5.23 10.63 -16.06
N MET A 247 5.91 9.93 -16.98
CA MET A 247 6.61 8.67 -16.70
C MET A 247 7.78 8.87 -15.75
N ALA A 248 8.61 9.91 -15.98
CA ALA A 248 9.72 10.24 -15.09
C ALA A 248 9.24 10.57 -13.66
N ALA A 249 8.21 11.40 -13.52
CA ALA A 249 7.62 11.74 -12.22
C ALA A 249 7.04 10.51 -11.50
N SER A 250 6.41 9.59 -12.24
CA SER A 250 5.88 8.34 -11.70
C SER A 250 7.00 7.44 -11.17
N LEU A 251 8.12 7.33 -11.90
CA LEU A 251 9.29 6.56 -11.48
C LEU A 251 9.94 7.15 -10.23
N VAL A 252 10.10 8.47 -10.18
CA VAL A 252 10.61 9.16 -8.98
C VAL A 252 9.66 8.93 -7.78
N GLY A 253 8.36 8.97 -8.03
CA GLY A 253 7.35 8.77 -7.00
C GLY A 253 7.27 7.36 -6.42
N ILE A 254 7.71 6.34 -7.14
CA ILE A 254 7.78 4.96 -6.64
C ILE A 254 8.96 4.76 -5.68
N ILE A 255 10.04 5.55 -5.79
CA ILE A 255 11.27 5.39 -5.01
C ILE A 255 11.00 5.29 -3.50
N PRO A 256 10.23 6.19 -2.85
CA PRO A 256 9.99 6.10 -1.41
C PRO A 256 9.35 4.77 -0.98
N VAL A 257 8.40 4.26 -1.77
CA VAL A 257 7.73 2.99 -1.50
C VAL A 257 8.69 1.82 -1.66
N LEU A 258 9.50 1.81 -2.71
CA LEU A 258 10.53 0.79 -2.92
C LEU A 258 11.55 0.77 -1.79
N VAL A 259 12.00 1.94 -1.34
CA VAL A 259 12.94 2.05 -0.21
C VAL A 259 12.33 1.44 1.05
N ILE A 260 11.09 1.82 1.41
CA ILE A 260 10.38 1.27 2.57
C ILE A 260 10.23 -0.25 2.42
N PHE A 261 9.83 -0.74 1.24
CA PHE A 261 9.66 -2.16 0.97
C PHE A 261 10.97 -2.93 1.13
N LEU A 262 12.09 -2.44 0.58
CA LEU A 262 13.40 -3.08 0.67
C LEU A 262 13.89 -3.24 2.12
N PHE A 263 13.60 -2.25 2.99
CA PHE A 263 13.93 -2.37 4.42
C PHE A 263 13.05 -3.38 5.15
N LEU A 264 11.80 -3.50 4.76
CA LEU A 264 10.80 -4.31 5.47
C LEU A 264 10.61 -5.72 4.89
N GLN A 265 11.06 -6.01 3.65
CA GLN A 265 10.87 -7.30 2.97
C GLN A 265 11.39 -8.51 3.77
N LYS A 266 12.48 -8.36 4.54
CA LYS A 266 13.00 -9.44 5.38
C LYS A 266 11.99 -9.94 6.40
N TYR A 267 11.21 -9.04 6.98
CA TYR A 267 10.16 -9.40 7.94
C TYR A 267 8.95 -10.05 7.27
N LEU A 268 8.66 -9.65 6.02
CA LEU A 268 7.61 -10.29 5.20
C LEU A 268 7.96 -11.75 4.92
N VAL A 269 9.20 -12.01 4.48
CA VAL A 269 9.68 -13.38 4.19
C VAL A 269 9.70 -14.24 5.46
N GLU A 270 10.20 -13.72 6.57
CA GLU A 270 10.20 -14.45 7.84
C GLU A 270 8.79 -14.75 8.36
N GLY A 271 7.86 -13.82 8.23
CA GLY A 271 6.47 -13.99 8.64
C GLY A 271 5.74 -15.09 7.84
N LEU A 272 6.05 -15.20 6.55
CA LEU A 272 5.47 -16.21 5.66
C LEU A 272 6.12 -17.60 5.83
N THR A 273 7.44 -17.66 5.99
CA THR A 273 8.19 -18.95 6.07
C THR A 273 8.06 -19.63 7.41
N LYS A 274 8.07 -18.90 8.54
CA LYS A 274 7.84 -19.49 9.87
C LYS A 274 6.44 -20.08 10.04
N GLY A 275 5.46 -19.62 9.23
CA GLY A 275 4.13 -20.21 9.18
C GLY A 275 4.03 -21.51 8.36
N ALA A 276 4.94 -21.74 7.41
CA ALA A 276 4.92 -22.89 6.51
C ALA A 276 5.75 -24.10 7.00
N LEU A 277 6.69 -23.88 7.93
CA LEU A 277 7.61 -24.93 8.42
C LEU A 277 7.08 -25.72 9.63
N LYS A 278 5.84 -25.48 10.08
CA LYS A 278 5.19 -26.21 11.18
C LYS A 278 4.07 -27.15 10.71
N GLN A 279 4.16 -27.65 9.48
CA GLN A 279 3.36 -28.81 9.00
C GLN A 279 4.25 -30.00 8.77
#